data_c33bd26a3341b72f241cd0a2b690fa75
#
_entry.id   c33bd26a3341b72f241cd0a2b690fa75
#
_cell.length_a   1.000
_cell.length_b   1.000
_cell.length_c   1.000
_cell.angle_alpha   90.00
_cell.angle_beta   90.00
_cell.angle_gamma   90.00
#
_symmetry.space_group_name_H-M   'P 1'
#
loop_
_entity.id
_entity.type
_entity.pdbx_description
1 polymer ?
#
loop_
_entity_poly.entity_id
_entity_poly.type
_entity_poly.pdbx_seq_one_letter_code
_entity_poly.pdbx_strand_id
1 'polypeptide(L)'
;MKVIAIAQFGGPEQLKVMDMPEPKPAAGEALVKLEYAGINFIDVYMRSGHYARSHTYQTPLPMTIGMEGGGTVAALGDGVRDLKVGDRVAYCIVRGSYAQYAAVPAWKLVRVPDNVPLPVATALMLQGLTAHYLSHSVFALGPGHTCLVHAAAGGVGQLLVQLARLRGATVIATAGSAEKAAIAKSRGADQVILYRETDFREAVMTITGGKGVDVVYDAVGKDTISRSIRSLRRRGLCVNYGGASGLVQSVEPLELAEAGSVYFTRPHLADYLATAEELQGRAADLFAAYSADQLAVAIDREFPLAEAPAAHAYLEARNTKGKLLLEVPE
;
A
#
# COMPACT_ATOMS: atom_id res chain seq x y z
N MET A 1 4.65 -10.86 25.50
CA MET A 1 4.92 -9.70 24.63
C MET A 1 3.68 -8.81 24.49
N LYS A 2 3.88 -7.52 24.27
CA LYS A 2 2.77 -6.59 23.97
C LYS A 2 2.35 -6.71 22.50
N VAL A 3 1.03 -6.73 22.29
CA VAL A 3 0.41 -6.72 20.96
C VAL A 3 -0.77 -5.76 20.90
N ILE A 4 -1.15 -5.34 19.70
CA ILE A 4 -2.44 -4.70 19.44
C ILE A 4 -3.35 -5.70 18.78
N ALA A 5 -4.44 -6.04 19.46
CA ALA A 5 -5.41 -7.02 18.98
C ALA A 5 -6.85 -6.49 19.03
N ILE A 6 -7.72 -7.15 18.26
CA ILE A 6 -9.16 -6.94 18.29
C ILE A 6 -9.87 -8.26 18.65
N ALA A 7 -10.92 -8.16 19.47
CA ALA A 7 -11.78 -9.29 19.80
C ALA A 7 -13.10 -9.27 18.99
N GLN A 8 -13.44 -8.14 18.40
CA GLN A 8 -14.60 -7.95 17.54
C GLN A 8 -14.29 -6.89 16.48
N PHE A 9 -15.03 -6.91 15.38
CA PHE A 9 -14.93 -5.87 14.35
C PHE A 9 -15.51 -4.53 14.85
N GLY A 10 -14.96 -3.42 14.34
CA GLY A 10 -15.46 -2.10 14.69
C GLY A 10 -14.51 -0.97 14.31
N GLY A 11 -14.68 0.17 14.97
CA GLY A 11 -13.84 1.35 14.79
C GLY A 11 -12.47 1.24 15.46
N PRO A 12 -11.66 2.33 15.42
CA PRO A 12 -10.32 2.35 16.02
C PRO A 12 -10.30 1.97 17.50
N GLU A 13 -11.39 2.20 18.23
CA GLU A 13 -11.55 1.87 19.63
C GLU A 13 -11.48 0.37 19.95
N GLN A 14 -11.59 -0.50 18.93
CA GLN A 14 -11.45 -1.95 19.09
C GLN A 14 -9.98 -2.40 19.20
N LEU A 15 -9.04 -1.57 18.80
CA LEU A 15 -7.62 -1.84 18.92
C LEU A 15 -7.21 -1.74 20.40
N LYS A 16 -6.82 -2.86 21.00
CA LYS A 16 -6.46 -2.93 22.42
C LYS A 16 -5.04 -3.46 22.59
N VAL A 17 -4.33 -2.85 23.51
CA VAL A 17 -3.04 -3.42 23.98
C VAL A 17 -3.36 -4.66 24.81
N MET A 18 -2.75 -5.77 24.45
CA MET A 18 -2.88 -7.05 25.15
C MET A 18 -1.52 -7.67 25.41
N ASP A 19 -1.44 -8.51 26.44
CA ASP A 19 -0.29 -9.36 26.68
C ASP A 19 -0.56 -10.74 26.06
N MET A 20 0.34 -11.18 25.19
CA MET A 20 0.29 -12.51 24.57
C MET A 20 1.63 -13.23 24.73
N PRO A 21 1.65 -14.59 24.72
CA PRO A 21 2.90 -15.31 24.63
C PRO A 21 3.71 -14.88 23.40
N GLU A 22 5.03 -14.91 23.53
CA GLU A 22 5.91 -14.76 22.38
C GLU A 22 5.75 -15.96 21.44
N PRO A 23 5.56 -15.73 20.12
CA PRO A 23 5.43 -16.83 19.18
C PRO A 23 6.76 -17.56 19.00
N LYS A 24 6.69 -18.86 18.78
CA LYS A 24 7.84 -19.68 18.39
C LYS A 24 7.79 -19.89 16.88
N PRO A 25 8.89 -19.69 16.16
CA PRO A 25 8.90 -19.92 14.72
C PRO A 25 8.74 -21.42 14.44
N ALA A 26 7.80 -21.77 13.59
CA ALA A 26 7.63 -23.13 13.07
C ALA A 26 8.72 -23.44 12.02
N ALA A 27 8.75 -24.68 11.53
CA ALA A 27 9.64 -25.04 10.43
C ALA A 27 9.37 -24.16 9.21
N GLY A 28 10.43 -23.60 8.63
CA GLY A 28 10.36 -22.64 7.52
C GLY A 28 10.00 -21.20 7.89
N GLU A 29 9.85 -20.89 9.18
CA GLU A 29 9.59 -19.52 9.67
C GLU A 29 10.81 -18.95 10.40
N ALA A 30 10.86 -17.62 10.50
CA ALA A 30 11.77 -16.91 11.38
C ALA A 30 10.98 -16.03 12.35
N LEU A 31 11.48 -15.91 13.57
CA LEU A 31 10.99 -14.96 14.57
C LEU A 31 11.67 -13.62 14.31
N VAL A 32 10.88 -12.60 14.10
CA VAL A 32 11.36 -11.22 13.92
C VAL A 32 11.03 -10.42 15.17
N LYS A 33 12.05 -9.84 15.83
CA LYS A 33 11.89 -8.78 16.80
C LYS A 33 11.57 -7.50 16.02
N LEU A 34 10.35 -7.01 16.15
CA LEU A 34 9.87 -5.86 15.39
C LEU A 34 10.35 -4.56 16.02
N GLU A 35 10.75 -3.62 15.19
CA GLU A 35 11.08 -2.25 15.54
C GLU A 35 10.05 -1.28 14.96
N TYR A 36 9.49 -1.61 13.79
CA TYR A 36 8.46 -0.84 13.12
C TYR A 36 7.35 -1.74 12.59
N ALA A 37 6.11 -1.27 12.69
CA ALA A 37 4.97 -1.82 11.97
C ALA A 37 4.34 -0.76 11.08
N GLY A 38 4.07 -1.11 9.82
CA GLY A 38 3.45 -0.21 8.86
C GLY A 38 1.93 -0.17 9.02
N ILE A 39 1.34 1.03 8.96
CA ILE A 39 -0.10 1.22 9.02
C ILE A 39 -0.64 1.40 7.60
N ASN A 40 -1.68 0.63 7.24
CA ASN A 40 -2.25 0.60 5.91
C ASN A 40 -3.78 0.46 5.94
N PHE A 41 -4.46 0.81 4.85
CA PHE A 41 -5.91 0.64 4.76
C PHE A 41 -6.36 -0.83 4.86
N ILE A 42 -5.50 -1.80 4.51
CA ILE A 42 -5.81 -3.22 4.71
C ILE A 42 -6.06 -3.53 6.19
N ASP A 43 -5.31 -2.91 7.10
CA ASP A 43 -5.47 -3.08 8.55
C ASP A 43 -6.82 -2.51 9.00
N VAL A 44 -7.24 -1.38 8.42
CA VAL A 44 -8.58 -0.80 8.64
C VAL A 44 -9.66 -1.74 8.13
N TYR A 45 -9.52 -2.30 6.92
CA TYR A 45 -10.51 -3.22 6.35
C TYR A 45 -10.63 -4.51 7.16
N MET A 46 -9.53 -5.05 7.68
CA MET A 46 -9.52 -6.21 8.57
C MET A 46 -10.20 -5.88 9.90
N ARG A 47 -9.81 -4.77 10.54
CA ARG A 47 -10.38 -4.33 11.82
C ARG A 47 -11.88 -4.07 11.72
N SER A 48 -12.35 -3.42 10.66
CA SER A 48 -13.74 -3.03 10.46
C SER A 48 -14.64 -4.17 9.96
N GLY A 49 -14.07 -5.33 9.64
CA GLY A 49 -14.82 -6.49 9.14
C GLY A 49 -15.15 -6.45 7.64
N HIS A 50 -14.62 -5.49 6.87
CA HIS A 50 -14.81 -5.47 5.41
C HIS A 50 -14.24 -6.73 4.75
N TYR A 51 -13.24 -7.36 5.36
CA TYR A 51 -12.65 -8.62 4.89
C TYR A 51 -13.14 -9.87 5.64
N ALA A 52 -14.21 -9.76 6.46
CA ALA A 52 -14.74 -10.90 7.22
C ALA A 52 -15.12 -12.12 6.37
N ARG A 53 -15.42 -11.89 5.09
CA ARG A 53 -15.74 -12.95 4.10
C ARG A 53 -14.63 -13.16 3.06
N SER A 54 -13.46 -12.57 3.26
CA SER A 54 -12.34 -12.72 2.33
C SER A 54 -11.68 -14.10 2.50
N HIS A 55 -11.45 -14.79 1.39
CA HIS A 55 -10.64 -16.00 1.38
C HIS A 55 -9.14 -15.70 1.35
N THR A 56 -8.75 -14.57 0.76
CA THR A 56 -7.34 -14.13 0.66
C THR A 56 -6.85 -13.57 1.99
N TYR A 57 -7.65 -12.73 2.64
CA TYR A 57 -7.29 -12.05 3.90
C TYR A 57 -8.20 -12.51 5.03
N GLN A 58 -7.86 -13.68 5.59
CA GLN A 58 -8.66 -14.25 6.69
C GLN A 58 -8.55 -13.40 7.96
N THR A 59 -9.67 -13.21 8.63
CA THR A 59 -9.80 -12.38 9.84
C THR A 59 -10.43 -13.17 11.00
N PRO A 60 -9.77 -14.26 11.50
CA PRO A 60 -10.27 -15.01 12.66
C PRO A 60 -10.15 -14.15 13.92
N LEU A 61 -11.23 -14.00 14.68
CA LEU A 61 -11.25 -13.27 15.94
C LEU A 61 -11.08 -14.22 17.15
N PRO A 62 -10.35 -13.82 18.21
CA PRO A 62 -9.56 -12.59 18.31
C PRO A 62 -8.29 -12.67 17.44
N MET A 63 -7.80 -11.50 16.96
CA MET A 63 -6.58 -11.46 16.14
C MET A 63 -5.69 -10.26 16.45
N THR A 64 -4.37 -10.47 16.37
CA THR A 64 -3.39 -9.38 16.28
C THR A 64 -3.46 -8.77 14.90
N ILE A 65 -3.50 -7.44 14.82
CA ILE A 65 -3.58 -6.65 13.60
C ILE A 65 -2.17 -6.39 13.03
N GLY A 66 -2.15 -5.82 11.84
CA GLY A 66 -0.94 -5.36 11.13
C GLY A 66 -0.47 -6.36 10.08
N MET A 67 -0.23 -5.84 8.88
CA MET A 67 0.12 -6.63 7.69
C MET A 67 1.50 -6.29 7.12
N GLU A 68 2.29 -5.49 7.84
CA GLU A 68 3.60 -5.00 7.39
C GLU A 68 4.49 -4.72 8.60
N GLY A 69 5.71 -5.18 8.58
CA GLY A 69 6.66 -4.97 9.66
C GLY A 69 8.11 -4.98 9.21
N GLY A 70 8.96 -4.38 10.02
CA GLY A 70 10.41 -4.38 9.89
C GLY A 70 11.09 -4.53 11.24
N GLY A 71 12.22 -5.21 11.27
CA GLY A 71 12.96 -5.50 12.49
C GLY A 71 14.15 -6.40 12.24
N THR A 72 14.52 -7.14 13.27
CA THR A 72 15.71 -7.99 13.26
C THR A 72 15.33 -9.44 13.54
N VAL A 73 15.92 -10.39 12.81
CA VAL A 73 15.72 -11.83 13.04
C VAL A 73 16.23 -12.21 14.42
N ALA A 74 15.34 -12.69 15.29
CA ALA A 74 15.65 -13.08 16.68
C ALA A 74 15.88 -14.61 16.82
N ALA A 75 15.16 -15.43 16.04
CA ALA A 75 15.32 -16.88 16.02
C ALA A 75 14.89 -17.45 14.67
N LEU A 76 15.34 -18.67 14.38
CA LEU A 76 15.03 -19.39 13.16
C LEU A 76 14.35 -20.71 13.49
N GLY A 77 13.29 -21.03 12.75
CA GLY A 77 12.70 -22.36 12.74
C GLY A 77 13.50 -23.34 11.88
N ASP A 78 13.17 -24.62 12.02
CA ASP A 78 13.86 -25.68 11.29
C ASP A 78 13.77 -25.46 9.77
N GLY A 79 14.87 -25.77 9.07
CA GLY A 79 14.94 -25.70 7.60
C GLY A 79 15.20 -24.32 7.02
N VAL A 80 15.21 -23.24 7.80
CA VAL A 80 15.59 -21.90 7.33
C VAL A 80 17.11 -21.82 7.16
N ARG A 81 17.58 -21.52 5.93
CA ARG A 81 19.02 -21.50 5.60
C ARG A 81 19.49 -20.15 5.05
N ASP A 82 18.59 -19.36 4.50
CA ASP A 82 18.93 -18.11 3.77
C ASP A 82 18.93 -16.88 4.68
N LEU A 83 18.63 -17.06 5.97
CA LEU A 83 18.62 -16.01 7.00
C LEU A 83 19.50 -16.42 8.17
N LYS A 84 19.98 -15.43 8.92
CA LYS A 84 20.68 -15.64 10.20
C LYS A 84 20.11 -14.69 11.26
N VAL A 85 20.27 -15.09 12.53
CA VAL A 85 19.96 -14.22 13.66
C VAL A 85 20.79 -12.93 13.55
N GLY A 86 20.13 -11.79 13.73
CA GLY A 86 20.72 -10.47 13.55
C GLY A 86 20.52 -9.86 12.17
N ASP A 87 19.99 -10.62 11.17
CA ASP A 87 19.66 -10.01 9.86
C ASP A 87 18.54 -8.97 10.03
N ARG A 88 18.73 -7.80 9.45
CA ARG A 88 17.70 -6.77 9.31
C ARG A 88 16.75 -7.18 8.20
N VAL A 89 15.45 -7.22 8.48
CA VAL A 89 14.43 -7.69 7.56
C VAL A 89 13.18 -6.82 7.59
N ALA A 90 12.47 -6.80 6.46
CA ALA A 90 11.14 -6.22 6.36
C ALA A 90 10.21 -7.15 5.58
N TYR A 91 8.90 -7.04 5.79
CA TYR A 91 7.92 -7.92 5.14
C TYR A 91 6.54 -7.26 5.04
N CYS A 92 5.70 -7.80 4.18
CA CYS A 92 4.27 -7.49 4.16
C CYS A 92 3.42 -8.73 3.87
N ILE A 93 2.09 -8.56 3.99
CA ILE A 93 1.09 -9.62 3.75
C ILE A 93 1.32 -10.86 4.65
N VAL A 94 1.80 -10.58 5.88
CA VAL A 94 1.77 -11.52 7.00
C VAL A 94 1.17 -10.79 8.18
N ARG A 95 0.07 -11.32 8.73
CA ARG A 95 -0.67 -10.68 9.81
C ARG A 95 0.08 -10.78 11.14
N GLY A 96 -0.10 -9.76 11.99
CA GLY A 96 0.40 -9.77 13.36
C GLY A 96 1.60 -8.85 13.60
N SER A 97 1.84 -7.88 12.70
CA SER A 97 2.96 -6.94 12.87
C SER A 97 2.77 -5.89 13.96
N TYR A 98 1.54 -5.68 14.48
CA TYR A 98 1.35 -4.78 15.62
C TYR A 98 1.68 -5.50 16.94
N ALA A 99 2.93 -5.89 17.09
CA ALA A 99 3.44 -6.71 18.18
C ALA A 99 4.93 -6.49 18.36
N GLN A 100 5.49 -6.94 19.49
CA GLN A 100 6.95 -6.91 19.70
C GLN A 100 7.67 -7.98 18.87
N TYR A 101 7.02 -9.12 18.61
CA TYR A 101 7.57 -10.22 17.82
C TYR A 101 6.52 -10.77 16.85
N ALA A 102 6.98 -11.21 15.69
CA ALA A 102 6.16 -11.93 14.71
C ALA A 102 6.90 -13.15 14.17
N ALA A 103 6.21 -14.30 14.10
CA ALA A 103 6.68 -15.45 13.34
C ALA A 103 6.26 -15.28 11.88
N VAL A 104 7.23 -15.28 10.97
CA VAL A 104 7.02 -14.96 9.57
C VAL A 104 7.64 -16.05 8.70
N PRO A 105 6.93 -16.57 7.66
CA PRO A 105 7.54 -17.49 6.70
C PRO A 105 8.82 -16.87 6.12
N ALA A 106 9.94 -17.58 6.20
CA ALA A 106 11.26 -17.06 5.86
C ALA A 106 11.33 -16.51 4.42
N TRP A 107 10.65 -17.16 3.48
CA TRP A 107 10.59 -16.70 2.09
C TRP A 107 9.92 -15.34 1.88
N LYS A 108 9.09 -14.90 2.86
CA LYS A 108 8.44 -13.58 2.85
C LYS A 108 9.28 -12.47 3.50
N LEU A 109 10.40 -12.82 4.08
CA LEU A 109 11.31 -11.85 4.66
C LEU A 109 12.26 -11.32 3.59
N VAL A 110 12.28 -10.01 3.43
CA VAL A 110 13.21 -9.30 2.55
C VAL A 110 14.34 -8.75 3.40
N ARG A 111 15.60 -9.11 3.07
CA ARG A 111 16.75 -8.50 3.74
C ARG A 111 16.86 -7.03 3.40
N VAL A 112 17.07 -6.22 4.42
CA VAL A 112 17.24 -4.77 4.27
C VAL A 112 18.71 -4.46 4.02
N PRO A 113 19.07 -3.82 2.89
CA PRO A 113 20.43 -3.38 2.64
C PRO A 113 20.94 -2.41 3.72
N ASP A 114 22.24 -2.43 4.00
CA ASP A 114 22.84 -1.61 5.08
C ASP A 114 22.63 -0.11 4.89
N ASN A 115 22.61 0.35 3.65
CA ASN A 115 22.38 1.76 3.27
C ASN A 115 20.91 2.18 3.26
N VAL A 116 19.95 1.26 3.52
CA VAL A 116 18.53 1.57 3.61
C VAL A 116 18.09 1.61 5.08
N PRO A 117 17.59 2.74 5.60
CA PRO A 117 17.05 2.82 6.95
C PRO A 117 15.87 1.86 7.13
N LEU A 118 15.78 1.21 8.28
CA LEU A 118 14.73 0.22 8.54
C LEU A 118 13.30 0.79 8.44
N PRO A 119 12.99 2.00 8.93
CA PRO A 119 11.66 2.59 8.73
C PRO A 119 11.33 2.82 7.26
N VAL A 120 12.31 3.18 6.43
CA VAL A 120 12.15 3.31 4.97
C VAL A 120 11.90 1.95 4.33
N ALA A 121 12.68 0.94 4.69
CA ALA A 121 12.49 -0.42 4.19
C ALA A 121 11.10 -0.96 4.55
N THR A 122 10.67 -0.75 5.80
CA THR A 122 9.31 -1.12 6.25
C THR A 122 8.25 -0.41 5.43
N ALA A 123 8.38 0.91 5.22
CA ALA A 123 7.43 1.71 4.44
C ALA A 123 7.30 1.26 2.98
N LEU A 124 8.37 0.71 2.41
CA LEU A 124 8.40 0.23 1.02
C LEU A 124 7.73 -1.14 0.85
N MET A 125 7.55 -1.95 1.90
CA MET A 125 7.05 -3.32 1.70
C MET A 125 5.61 -3.34 1.18
N LEU A 126 4.65 -2.75 1.86
CA LEU A 126 3.29 -2.80 1.37
C LEU A 126 3.01 -1.72 0.32
N GLN A 127 3.36 -0.47 0.62
CA GLN A 127 3.05 0.64 -0.27
C GLN A 127 3.95 0.68 -1.51
N GLY A 128 5.25 0.40 -1.35
CA GLY A 128 6.19 0.34 -2.47
C GLY A 128 5.90 -0.82 -3.41
N LEU A 129 5.73 -2.04 -2.87
CA LEU A 129 5.38 -3.20 -3.68
C LEU A 129 4.03 -3.02 -4.37
N THR A 130 3.07 -2.32 -3.73
CA THR A 130 1.81 -1.96 -4.39
C THR A 130 2.05 -1.02 -5.57
N ALA A 131 2.78 0.06 -5.39
CA ALA A 131 3.09 0.99 -6.47
C ALA A 131 3.87 0.32 -7.60
N HIS A 132 4.78 -0.60 -7.24
CA HIS A 132 5.59 -1.34 -8.20
C HIS A 132 4.72 -2.26 -9.08
N TYR A 133 3.93 -3.18 -8.50
CA TYR A 133 3.14 -4.08 -9.33
C TYR A 133 2.09 -3.35 -10.16
N LEU A 134 1.52 -2.25 -9.64
CA LEU A 134 0.57 -1.42 -10.38
C LEU A 134 1.18 -0.85 -11.66
N SER A 135 2.38 -0.29 -11.58
CA SER A 135 3.07 0.39 -12.68
C SER A 135 3.88 -0.53 -13.60
N HIS A 136 4.21 -1.75 -13.16
CA HIS A 136 5.05 -2.69 -13.90
C HIS A 136 4.29 -3.91 -14.44
N SER A 137 3.30 -4.40 -13.70
CA SER A 137 2.63 -5.69 -14.02
C SER A 137 1.17 -5.56 -14.38
N VAL A 138 0.37 -4.77 -13.63
CA VAL A 138 -1.05 -4.56 -13.96
C VAL A 138 -1.21 -3.75 -15.24
N PHE A 139 -0.47 -2.66 -15.34
CA PHE A 139 -0.32 -1.89 -16.56
C PHE A 139 1.15 -1.49 -16.68
N ALA A 140 1.87 -2.12 -17.60
CA ALA A 140 3.28 -1.84 -17.83
C ALA A 140 3.44 -0.43 -18.44
N LEU A 141 3.56 0.57 -17.56
CA LEU A 141 3.78 1.95 -17.96
C LEU A 141 5.07 2.10 -18.78
N GLY A 142 5.07 3.04 -19.70
CA GLY A 142 6.23 3.37 -20.53
C GLY A 142 6.01 4.69 -21.25
N PRO A 143 7.00 5.13 -22.07
CA PRO A 143 6.90 6.35 -22.85
C PRO A 143 5.64 6.36 -23.73
N GLY A 144 4.96 7.51 -23.78
CA GLY A 144 3.74 7.70 -24.55
C GLY A 144 2.45 7.30 -23.82
N HIS A 145 2.53 6.62 -22.66
CA HIS A 145 1.36 6.38 -21.83
C HIS A 145 1.06 7.58 -20.93
N THR A 146 -0.23 7.81 -20.70
CA THR A 146 -0.73 8.79 -19.73
C THR A 146 -1.53 8.07 -18.66
N CYS A 147 -1.22 8.29 -17.39
CA CYS A 147 -1.96 7.71 -16.28
C CYS A 147 -2.62 8.78 -15.40
N LEU A 148 -3.76 8.43 -14.78
CA LEU A 148 -4.39 9.19 -13.72
C LEU A 148 -4.13 8.49 -12.39
N VAL A 149 -3.55 9.20 -11.43
CA VAL A 149 -3.27 8.68 -10.07
C VAL A 149 -4.13 9.43 -9.06
N HIS A 150 -5.10 8.74 -8.46
CA HIS A 150 -5.88 9.29 -7.36
C HIS A 150 -5.12 9.26 -6.03
N ALA A 151 -5.45 10.21 -5.13
CA ALA A 151 -4.81 10.33 -3.82
C ALA A 151 -3.26 10.39 -3.91
N ALA A 152 -2.75 11.14 -4.88
CA ALA A 152 -1.33 11.16 -5.26
C ALA A 152 -0.36 11.63 -4.18
N ALA A 153 -0.84 12.32 -3.13
CA ALA A 153 -0.04 12.71 -1.96
C ALA A 153 -0.05 11.67 -0.82
N GLY A 154 -0.81 10.58 -0.96
CA GLY A 154 -0.81 9.46 -0.02
C GLY A 154 0.40 8.55 -0.19
N GLY A 155 0.56 7.57 0.72
CA GLY A 155 1.75 6.71 0.72
C GLY A 155 1.98 5.96 -0.59
N VAL A 156 1.01 5.19 -1.09
CA VAL A 156 1.12 4.52 -2.41
C VAL A 156 1.17 5.55 -3.55
N GLY A 157 0.34 6.61 -3.46
CA GLY A 157 0.22 7.61 -4.53
C GLY A 157 1.54 8.30 -4.84
N GLN A 158 2.30 8.74 -3.82
CA GLN A 158 3.60 9.38 -4.01
C GLN A 158 4.62 8.45 -4.68
N LEU A 159 4.65 7.18 -4.28
CA LEU A 159 5.55 6.18 -4.87
C LEU A 159 5.14 5.85 -6.31
N LEU A 160 3.84 5.70 -6.56
CA LEU A 160 3.31 5.41 -7.90
C LEU A 160 3.58 6.54 -8.89
N VAL A 161 3.43 7.81 -8.48
CA VAL A 161 3.79 8.98 -9.31
C VAL A 161 5.26 8.91 -9.72
N GLN A 162 6.16 8.65 -8.77
CA GLN A 162 7.60 8.55 -9.05
C GLN A 162 7.93 7.38 -9.97
N LEU A 163 7.40 6.19 -9.68
CA LEU A 163 7.63 5.00 -10.52
C LEU A 163 7.07 5.19 -11.92
N ALA A 164 5.89 5.81 -12.08
CA ALA A 164 5.32 6.13 -13.38
C ALA A 164 6.23 7.07 -14.19
N ARG A 165 6.80 8.09 -13.53
CA ARG A 165 7.78 9.02 -14.15
C ARG A 165 9.07 8.30 -14.54
N LEU A 166 9.62 7.45 -13.69
CA LEU A 166 10.80 6.64 -14.00
C LEU A 166 10.56 5.74 -15.22
N ARG A 167 9.33 5.28 -15.41
CA ARG A 167 8.89 4.52 -16.59
C ARG A 167 8.66 5.38 -17.83
N GLY A 168 8.78 6.71 -17.74
CA GLY A 168 8.59 7.65 -18.84
C GLY A 168 7.13 7.98 -19.17
N ALA A 169 6.18 7.65 -18.29
CA ALA A 169 4.77 7.99 -18.49
C ALA A 169 4.47 9.44 -18.10
N THR A 170 3.44 10.01 -18.72
CA THR A 170 2.83 11.30 -18.29
C THR A 170 1.88 11.02 -17.13
N VAL A 171 2.00 11.78 -16.05
CA VAL A 171 1.24 11.57 -14.81
C VAL A 171 0.28 12.74 -14.57
N ILE A 172 -1.02 12.47 -14.61
CA ILE A 172 -2.06 13.35 -14.09
C ILE A 172 -2.41 12.86 -12.68
N ALA A 173 -2.38 13.73 -11.70
CA ALA A 173 -2.62 13.42 -10.30
C ALA A 173 -3.88 14.09 -9.78
N THR A 174 -4.55 13.53 -8.77
CA THR A 174 -5.59 14.24 -8.02
C THR A 174 -5.18 14.45 -6.58
N ALA A 175 -5.50 15.61 -6.03
CA ALA A 175 -5.25 15.99 -4.65
C ALA A 175 -6.45 16.75 -4.05
N GLY A 176 -6.61 16.68 -2.73
CA GLY A 176 -7.74 17.31 -2.02
C GLY A 176 -7.43 18.69 -1.45
N SER A 177 -6.19 19.18 -1.55
CA SER A 177 -5.75 20.50 -1.10
C SER A 177 -4.52 20.97 -1.86
N ALA A 178 -4.27 22.29 -1.85
CA ALA A 178 -3.08 22.87 -2.47
C ALA A 178 -1.77 22.30 -1.89
N GLU A 179 -1.70 22.06 -0.58
CA GLU A 179 -0.55 21.42 0.07
C GLU A 179 -0.30 20.02 -0.51
N LYS A 180 -1.34 19.19 -0.62
CA LYS A 180 -1.24 17.85 -1.21
C LYS A 180 -0.93 17.89 -2.71
N ALA A 181 -1.40 18.90 -3.42
CA ALA A 181 -1.04 19.10 -4.81
C ALA A 181 0.45 19.43 -4.98
N ALA A 182 1.00 20.28 -4.11
CA ALA A 182 2.43 20.58 -4.11
C ALA A 182 3.29 19.31 -3.86
N ILE A 183 2.86 18.42 -2.96
CA ILE A 183 3.51 17.13 -2.74
C ILE A 183 3.49 16.28 -4.01
N ALA A 184 2.32 16.08 -4.64
CA ALA A 184 2.22 15.29 -5.86
C ALA A 184 3.09 15.89 -6.99
N LYS A 185 3.14 17.21 -7.11
CA LYS A 185 3.98 17.93 -8.07
C LYS A 185 5.47 17.70 -7.81
N SER A 186 5.91 17.80 -6.55
CA SER A 186 7.31 17.54 -6.16
C SER A 186 7.74 16.10 -6.40
N ARG A 187 6.79 15.15 -6.47
CA ARG A 187 7.04 13.74 -6.82
C ARG A 187 7.05 13.48 -8.33
N GLY A 188 6.81 14.50 -9.14
CA GLY A 188 6.92 14.43 -10.59
C GLY A 188 5.59 14.30 -11.35
N ALA A 189 4.44 14.60 -10.72
CA ALA A 189 3.19 14.71 -11.46
C ALA A 189 3.27 15.86 -12.47
N ASP A 190 2.93 15.59 -13.73
CA ASP A 190 2.94 16.61 -14.80
C ASP A 190 1.81 17.61 -14.60
N GLN A 191 0.63 17.12 -14.21
CA GLN A 191 -0.56 17.92 -13.91
C GLN A 191 -1.17 17.45 -12.58
N VAL A 192 -1.71 18.38 -11.80
CA VAL A 192 -2.41 18.05 -10.56
C VAL A 192 -3.77 18.75 -10.54
N ILE A 193 -4.82 17.95 -10.32
CA ILE A 193 -6.22 18.39 -10.28
C ILE A 193 -6.66 18.46 -8.82
N LEU A 194 -7.15 19.62 -8.39
CA LEU A 194 -7.80 19.81 -7.10
C LEU A 194 -9.27 19.36 -7.20
N TYR A 195 -9.54 18.08 -6.89
CA TYR A 195 -10.84 17.46 -7.10
C TYR A 195 -12.00 18.04 -6.25
N ARG A 196 -11.68 18.87 -5.26
CA ARG A 196 -12.69 19.61 -4.47
C ARG A 196 -13.19 20.87 -5.17
N GLU A 197 -12.42 21.38 -6.13
CA GLU A 197 -12.68 22.63 -6.84
C GLU A 197 -13.13 22.36 -8.29
N THR A 198 -12.69 21.24 -8.86
CA THR A 198 -12.92 20.92 -10.27
C THR A 198 -13.31 19.45 -10.42
N ASP A 199 -14.29 19.16 -11.29
CA ASP A 199 -14.57 17.80 -11.68
C ASP A 199 -13.34 17.19 -12.38
N PHE A 200 -12.78 16.15 -11.77
CA PHE A 200 -11.52 15.57 -12.26
C PHE A 200 -11.66 14.93 -13.65
N ARG A 201 -12.85 14.37 -13.99
CA ARG A 201 -13.10 13.80 -15.31
C ARG A 201 -13.05 14.88 -16.39
N GLU A 202 -13.73 16.00 -16.18
CA GLU A 202 -13.73 17.12 -17.13
C GLU A 202 -12.32 17.68 -17.30
N ALA A 203 -11.58 17.85 -16.21
CA ALA A 203 -10.19 18.27 -16.23
C ALA A 203 -9.29 17.29 -17.01
N VAL A 204 -9.43 15.98 -16.77
CA VAL A 204 -8.68 14.96 -17.52
C VAL A 204 -9.00 15.01 -18.99
N MET A 205 -10.27 15.11 -19.38
CA MET A 205 -10.65 15.23 -20.79
C MET A 205 -10.08 16.48 -21.44
N THR A 206 -10.08 17.62 -20.74
CA THR A 206 -9.45 18.86 -21.21
C THR A 206 -7.94 18.69 -21.39
N ILE A 207 -7.23 18.17 -20.39
CA ILE A 207 -5.77 17.96 -20.43
C ILE A 207 -5.37 17.01 -21.57
N THR A 208 -6.19 16.00 -21.85
CA THR A 208 -5.90 14.97 -22.86
C THR A 208 -6.51 15.27 -24.24
N GLY A 209 -7.07 16.47 -24.45
CA GLY A 209 -7.72 16.88 -25.71
C GLY A 209 -8.91 15.97 -26.08
N GLY A 210 -9.67 15.51 -25.10
CA GLY A 210 -10.83 14.63 -25.27
C GLY A 210 -10.50 13.14 -25.41
N LYS A 211 -9.23 12.77 -25.42
CA LYS A 211 -8.80 11.37 -25.62
C LYS A 211 -9.01 10.50 -24.38
N GLY A 212 -8.80 11.02 -23.17
CA GLY A 212 -8.73 10.27 -21.94
C GLY A 212 -7.36 9.64 -21.69
N VAL A 213 -7.19 8.99 -20.53
CA VAL A 213 -5.92 8.37 -20.09
C VAL A 213 -5.87 6.88 -20.42
N ASP A 214 -4.66 6.32 -20.50
CA ASP A 214 -4.45 4.89 -20.76
C ASP A 214 -4.85 4.02 -19.57
N VAL A 215 -4.56 4.50 -18.36
CA VAL A 215 -4.85 3.81 -17.11
C VAL A 215 -5.23 4.79 -16.01
N VAL A 216 -6.22 4.41 -15.20
CA VAL A 216 -6.57 5.10 -13.95
C VAL A 216 -6.22 4.19 -12.78
N TYR A 217 -5.45 4.70 -11.84
CA TYR A 217 -5.14 4.05 -10.56
C TYR A 217 -6.01 4.66 -9.46
N ASP A 218 -7.05 3.94 -9.07
CA ASP A 218 -8.08 4.42 -8.12
C ASP A 218 -7.95 3.76 -6.75
N ALA A 219 -7.44 4.56 -5.78
CA ALA A 219 -7.34 4.21 -4.37
C ALA A 219 -8.58 4.63 -3.56
N VAL A 220 -9.45 5.44 -4.16
CA VAL A 220 -10.57 6.11 -3.46
C VAL A 220 -11.82 5.25 -3.44
N GLY A 221 -12.21 4.69 -4.58
CA GLY A 221 -13.27 3.72 -4.69
C GLY A 221 -14.66 4.35 -4.91
N LYS A 222 -15.58 4.17 -3.95
CA LYS A 222 -17.00 4.50 -4.08
C LYS A 222 -17.27 5.88 -4.71
N ASP A 223 -16.56 6.92 -4.27
CA ASP A 223 -16.83 8.30 -4.71
C ASP A 223 -16.25 8.64 -6.09
N THR A 224 -15.35 7.80 -6.63
CA THR A 224 -14.59 8.13 -7.85
C THR A 224 -14.83 7.18 -9.01
N ILE A 225 -15.17 5.94 -8.74
CA ILE A 225 -15.04 4.83 -9.70
C ILE A 225 -15.75 5.05 -11.04
N SER A 226 -16.98 5.55 -11.07
CA SER A 226 -17.72 5.79 -12.32
C SER A 226 -17.04 6.89 -13.16
N ARG A 227 -16.59 7.99 -12.51
CA ARG A 227 -15.84 9.05 -13.21
C ARG A 227 -14.45 8.58 -13.63
N SER A 228 -13.81 7.73 -12.84
CA SER A 228 -12.52 7.09 -13.19
C SER A 228 -12.64 6.25 -14.45
N ILE A 229 -13.67 5.40 -14.56
CA ILE A 229 -13.99 4.61 -15.73
C ILE A 229 -14.20 5.51 -16.98
N ARG A 230 -14.92 6.63 -16.81
CA ARG A 230 -15.22 7.59 -17.89
C ARG A 230 -14.09 8.56 -18.21
N SER A 231 -12.98 8.52 -17.47
CA SER A 231 -11.76 9.28 -17.75
C SER A 231 -10.78 8.54 -18.65
N LEU A 232 -11.07 7.26 -18.95
CA LEU A 232 -10.23 6.42 -19.78
C LEU A 232 -10.40 6.71 -21.28
N ARG A 233 -9.33 6.50 -22.04
CA ARG A 233 -9.45 6.36 -23.48
C ARG A 233 -10.18 5.06 -23.85
N ARG A 234 -10.60 4.92 -25.12
CA ARG A 234 -11.10 3.62 -25.60
C ARG A 234 -10.11 2.49 -25.29
N ARG A 235 -10.62 1.40 -24.74
CA ARG A 235 -9.86 0.21 -24.32
C ARG A 235 -8.77 0.52 -23.27
N GLY A 236 -8.98 1.57 -22.47
CA GLY A 236 -8.14 1.88 -21.31
C GLY A 236 -8.45 0.98 -20.12
N LEU A 237 -7.64 1.03 -19.07
CA LEU A 237 -7.76 0.18 -17.89
C LEU A 237 -8.06 1.02 -16.64
N CYS A 238 -9.13 0.68 -15.91
CA CYS A 238 -9.40 1.17 -14.57
C CYS A 238 -8.89 0.16 -13.53
N VAL A 239 -7.95 0.56 -12.71
CA VAL A 239 -7.38 -0.26 -11.64
C VAL A 239 -7.86 0.27 -10.29
N ASN A 240 -8.88 -0.36 -9.71
CA ASN A 240 -9.36 -0.02 -8.38
C ASN A 240 -8.58 -0.82 -7.32
N TYR A 241 -7.52 -0.24 -6.76
CA TYR A 241 -6.68 -0.93 -5.77
C TYR A 241 -6.97 -0.56 -4.31
N GLY A 242 -7.86 0.41 -4.08
CA GLY A 242 -8.24 0.87 -2.74
C GLY A 242 -9.72 1.24 -2.63
N GLY A 243 -10.12 1.64 -1.43
CA GLY A 243 -11.49 2.03 -1.11
C GLY A 243 -11.51 3.03 0.04
N ALA A 244 -10.69 4.10 -0.03
CA ALA A 244 -10.60 5.11 1.03
C ALA A 244 -11.91 5.88 1.28
N SER A 245 -12.83 5.94 0.31
CA SER A 245 -14.19 6.48 0.45
C SER A 245 -15.26 5.41 0.68
N GLY A 246 -14.86 4.16 0.74
CA GLY A 246 -15.70 2.97 0.78
C GLY A 246 -15.39 2.03 -0.37
N LEU A 247 -15.63 0.73 -0.16
CA LEU A 247 -15.42 -0.28 -1.19
C LEU A 247 -16.46 -0.13 -2.31
N VAL A 248 -16.01 -0.35 -3.55
CA VAL A 248 -16.90 -0.47 -4.72
C VAL A 248 -17.66 -1.79 -4.62
N GLN A 249 -18.98 -1.71 -4.54
CA GLN A 249 -19.85 -2.89 -4.36
C GLN A 249 -20.15 -3.59 -5.70
N SER A 250 -20.26 -2.81 -6.78
CA SER A 250 -20.53 -3.33 -8.12
C SER A 250 -20.01 -2.37 -9.18
N VAL A 251 -19.72 -2.91 -10.35
CA VAL A 251 -19.47 -2.16 -11.58
C VAL A 251 -20.41 -2.75 -12.63
N GLU A 252 -21.19 -1.89 -13.28
CA GLU A 252 -22.14 -2.35 -14.30
C GLU A 252 -21.41 -2.62 -15.62
N PRO A 253 -21.55 -3.83 -16.21
CA PRO A 253 -20.84 -4.16 -17.45
C PRO A 253 -21.17 -3.22 -18.61
N LEU A 254 -22.40 -2.71 -18.72
CA LEU A 254 -22.78 -1.77 -19.76
C LEU A 254 -22.03 -0.43 -19.61
N GLU A 255 -21.75 0.02 -18.39
CA GLU A 255 -20.92 1.23 -18.17
C GLU A 255 -19.52 1.10 -18.78
N LEU A 256 -18.92 -0.10 -18.70
CA LEU A 256 -17.61 -0.35 -19.30
C LEU A 256 -17.66 -0.30 -20.84
N ALA A 257 -18.73 -0.81 -21.42
CA ALA A 257 -18.95 -0.77 -22.87
C ALA A 257 -19.15 0.68 -23.37
N GLU A 258 -20.03 1.44 -22.71
CA GLU A 258 -20.36 2.83 -23.08
C GLU A 258 -19.18 3.80 -22.83
N ALA A 259 -18.30 3.50 -21.88
CA ALA A 259 -17.07 4.26 -21.66
C ALA A 259 -15.99 3.99 -22.72
N GLY A 260 -16.25 3.15 -23.72
CA GLY A 260 -15.34 2.84 -24.82
C GLY A 260 -14.69 1.46 -24.72
N SER A 261 -15.44 0.44 -24.28
CA SER A 261 -14.96 -0.94 -24.11
C SER A 261 -13.74 -1.02 -23.21
N VAL A 262 -13.80 -0.34 -22.08
CA VAL A 262 -12.69 -0.26 -21.13
C VAL A 262 -12.60 -1.52 -20.27
N TYR A 263 -11.42 -1.76 -19.71
CA TYR A 263 -11.18 -2.85 -18.78
C TYR A 263 -11.30 -2.36 -17.34
N PHE A 264 -11.71 -3.23 -16.44
CA PHE A 264 -11.73 -2.98 -15.00
C PHE A 264 -11.07 -4.15 -14.26
N THR A 265 -10.24 -3.83 -13.27
CA THR A 265 -9.65 -4.83 -12.38
C THR A 265 -9.57 -4.33 -10.94
N ARG A 266 -9.65 -5.28 -9.99
CA ARG A 266 -9.46 -5.05 -8.55
C ARG A 266 -8.35 -6.00 -8.06
N PRO A 267 -7.07 -5.65 -8.25
CA PRO A 267 -5.97 -6.54 -7.90
C PRO A 267 -5.73 -6.59 -6.38
N HIS A 268 -5.23 -7.73 -5.89
CA HIS A 268 -4.69 -7.89 -4.55
C HIS A 268 -3.17 -7.98 -4.60
N LEU A 269 -2.48 -7.30 -3.68
CA LEU A 269 -1.02 -7.38 -3.59
C LEU A 269 -0.54 -8.83 -3.41
N ALA A 270 -1.28 -9.64 -2.65
CA ALA A 270 -0.94 -11.05 -2.42
C ALA A 270 -0.76 -11.86 -3.71
N ASP A 271 -1.57 -11.56 -4.76
CA ASP A 271 -1.51 -12.27 -6.03
C ASP A 271 -0.28 -11.90 -6.88
N TYR A 272 0.34 -10.74 -6.58
CA TYR A 272 1.56 -10.24 -7.23
C TYR A 272 2.82 -10.47 -6.39
N LEU A 273 2.69 -11.17 -5.25
CA LEU A 273 3.75 -11.63 -4.37
C LEU A 273 3.56 -13.12 -4.05
N ALA A 274 3.13 -13.88 -5.05
CA ALA A 274 2.78 -15.29 -4.88
C ALA A 274 4.01 -16.19 -4.69
N THR A 275 5.18 -15.75 -5.13
CA THR A 275 6.45 -16.47 -4.99
C THR A 275 7.53 -15.62 -4.33
N ALA A 276 8.55 -16.28 -3.79
CA ALA A 276 9.72 -15.60 -3.24
C ALA A 276 10.43 -14.74 -4.31
N GLU A 277 10.52 -15.25 -5.54
CA GLU A 277 11.17 -14.56 -6.66
C GLU A 277 10.46 -13.23 -7.00
N GLU A 278 9.13 -13.22 -7.07
CA GLU A 278 8.35 -11.99 -7.31
C GLU A 278 8.55 -10.98 -6.19
N LEU A 279 8.48 -11.42 -4.93
CA LEU A 279 8.68 -10.55 -3.77
C LEU A 279 10.08 -9.96 -3.74
N GLN A 280 11.11 -10.81 -3.81
CA GLN A 280 12.51 -10.39 -3.71
C GLN A 280 12.91 -9.49 -4.90
N GLY A 281 12.48 -9.82 -6.12
CA GLY A 281 12.77 -9.03 -7.32
C GLY A 281 12.18 -7.62 -7.22
N ARG A 282 10.89 -7.50 -6.87
CA ARG A 282 10.24 -6.19 -6.70
C ARG A 282 10.85 -5.37 -5.56
N ALA A 283 11.19 -6.01 -4.45
CA ALA A 283 11.83 -5.34 -3.33
C ALA A 283 13.24 -4.84 -3.70
N ALA A 284 14.02 -5.64 -4.43
CA ALA A 284 15.32 -5.26 -4.92
C ALA A 284 15.26 -4.03 -5.85
N ASP A 285 14.29 -3.97 -6.77
CA ASP A 285 14.06 -2.82 -7.64
C ASP A 285 13.78 -1.54 -6.83
N LEU A 286 12.93 -1.65 -5.80
CA LEU A 286 12.57 -0.51 -4.94
C LEU A 286 13.77 -0.03 -4.12
N PHE A 287 14.53 -0.95 -3.52
CA PHE A 287 15.73 -0.59 -2.76
C PHE A 287 16.82 0.00 -3.65
N ALA A 288 16.98 -0.52 -4.86
CA ALA A 288 17.92 0.03 -5.84
C ALA A 288 17.53 1.46 -6.25
N ALA A 289 16.24 1.70 -6.55
CA ALA A 289 15.74 3.03 -6.89
C ALA A 289 15.89 4.02 -5.73
N TYR A 290 15.64 3.58 -4.48
CA TYR A 290 15.85 4.39 -3.28
C TYR A 290 17.34 4.72 -3.10
N SER A 291 18.23 3.72 -3.18
CA SER A 291 19.67 3.90 -2.99
C SER A 291 20.34 4.76 -4.09
N ALA A 292 19.68 4.87 -5.25
CA ALA A 292 20.10 5.73 -6.36
C ALA A 292 19.47 7.13 -6.33
N ASP A 293 18.80 7.51 -5.24
CA ASP A 293 18.06 8.79 -5.08
C ASP A 293 16.97 9.01 -6.15
N GLN A 294 16.51 7.94 -6.79
CA GLN A 294 15.44 7.98 -7.80
C GLN A 294 14.05 7.84 -7.19
N LEU A 295 13.95 7.32 -5.97
CA LEU A 295 12.69 7.10 -5.24
C LEU A 295 12.79 7.68 -3.84
N ALA A 296 12.00 8.71 -3.56
CA ALA A 296 11.88 9.30 -2.24
C ALA A 296 10.70 8.69 -1.47
N VAL A 297 10.95 8.26 -0.25
CA VAL A 297 9.94 7.71 0.66
C VAL A 297 9.56 8.74 1.72
N ALA A 298 8.27 9.08 1.80
CA ALA A 298 7.77 10.01 2.82
C ALA A 298 7.16 9.23 3.99
N ILE A 299 7.78 9.32 5.16
CA ILE A 299 7.18 8.94 6.43
C ILE A 299 6.51 10.20 6.99
N ASP A 300 5.18 10.19 7.05
CA ASP A 300 4.38 11.34 7.50
C ASP A 300 4.41 11.45 9.03
N ARG A 301 4.24 10.31 9.71
CA ARG A 301 4.24 10.28 11.18
C ARG A 301 4.56 8.88 11.71
N GLU A 302 5.25 8.86 12.83
CA GLU A 302 5.48 7.70 13.67
C GLU A 302 4.64 7.83 14.96
N PHE A 303 4.05 6.72 15.41
CA PHE A 303 3.26 6.65 16.62
C PHE A 303 3.79 5.51 17.49
N PRO A 304 3.81 5.65 18.81
CA PRO A 304 4.03 4.50 19.69
C PRO A 304 3.03 3.37 19.41
N LEU A 305 3.44 2.11 19.54
CA LEU A 305 2.57 0.94 19.30
C LEU A 305 1.22 1.05 20.04
N ALA A 306 1.24 1.52 21.28
CA ALA A 306 0.02 1.69 22.10
C ALA A 306 -0.97 2.73 21.53
N GLU A 307 -0.50 3.63 20.67
CA GLU A 307 -1.31 4.67 20.02
C GLU A 307 -1.89 4.22 18.66
N ALA A 308 -1.87 2.93 18.35
CA ALA A 308 -2.47 2.39 17.13
C ALA A 308 -3.93 2.86 16.89
N PRO A 309 -4.82 3.02 17.91
CA PRO A 309 -6.14 3.60 17.68
C PRO A 309 -6.10 5.02 17.11
N ALA A 310 -5.23 5.90 17.63
CA ALA A 310 -5.07 7.27 17.16
C ALA A 310 -4.48 7.32 15.75
N ALA A 311 -3.53 6.44 15.47
CA ALA A 311 -2.91 6.32 14.14
C ALA A 311 -3.91 5.86 13.07
N HIS A 312 -4.79 4.89 13.39
CA HIS A 312 -5.88 4.49 12.50
C HIS A 312 -6.89 5.62 12.26
N ALA A 313 -7.30 6.33 13.33
CA ALA A 313 -8.19 7.48 13.19
C ALA A 313 -7.57 8.58 12.30
N TYR A 314 -6.27 8.83 12.42
CA TYR A 314 -5.54 9.78 11.58
C TYR A 314 -5.52 9.36 10.11
N LEU A 315 -5.33 8.07 9.82
CA LEU A 315 -5.39 7.51 8.46
C LEU A 315 -6.80 7.66 7.87
N GLU A 316 -7.83 7.28 8.63
CA GLU A 316 -9.24 7.32 8.18
C GLU A 316 -9.74 8.74 7.96
N ALA A 317 -9.23 9.73 8.71
CA ALA A 317 -9.50 11.15 8.50
C ALA A 317 -8.89 11.71 7.20
N ARG A 318 -8.15 10.91 6.43
CA ARG A 318 -7.49 11.30 5.17
C ARG A 318 -6.51 12.46 5.33
N ASN A 319 -5.90 12.61 6.51
CA ASN A 319 -4.92 13.66 6.80
C ASN A 319 -3.51 13.32 6.31
N THR A 320 -3.25 12.05 6.04
CA THR A 320 -1.92 11.52 5.72
C THR A 320 -1.30 12.15 4.47
N LYS A 321 0.01 12.36 4.55
CA LYS A 321 0.89 12.89 3.51
C LYS A 321 2.10 11.97 3.26
N GLY A 322 1.89 10.66 3.43
CA GLY A 322 2.93 9.64 3.31
C GLY A 322 2.59 8.38 4.11
N LYS A 323 3.62 7.67 4.51
CA LYS A 323 3.53 6.46 5.35
C LYS A 323 3.30 6.81 6.80
N LEU A 324 2.48 6.01 7.48
CA LEU A 324 2.40 5.97 8.94
C LEU A 324 3.08 4.70 9.45
N LEU A 325 3.85 4.84 10.52
CA LEU A 325 4.50 3.73 11.20
C LEU A 325 4.07 3.70 12.67
N LEU A 326 4.08 2.50 13.24
CA LEU A 326 4.09 2.29 14.68
C LEU A 326 5.53 1.96 15.09
N GLU A 327 6.07 2.69 16.05
CA GLU A 327 7.30 2.34 16.76
C GLU A 327 6.97 1.26 17.78
N VAL A 328 7.67 0.16 17.72
CA VAL A 328 7.49 -0.99 18.61
C VAL A 328 8.50 -0.84 19.75
N PRO A 329 8.06 -0.79 21.02
CA PRO A 329 8.96 -0.69 22.15
C PRO A 329 9.80 -1.97 22.31
N GLU A 330 11.02 -1.80 22.86
CA GLU A 330 11.92 -2.91 23.20
C GLU A 330 11.30 -3.93 24.16
#